data_775ad249821c1fd4a002facfd8908f09
#
_entry.id   775ad249821c1fd4a002facfd8908f09
#
_cell.length_a   1.000
_cell.length_b   1.000
_cell.length_c   1.000
_cell.angle_alpha   90.00
_cell.angle_beta   90.00
_cell.angle_gamma   90.00
#
_symmetry.space_group_name_H-M   'P 1'
#
loop_
_entity.id
_entity.type
_entity.pdbx_description
1 polymer ?
#
loop_
_entity_poly.entity_id
_entity_poly.type
_entity_poly.pdbx_seq_one_letter_code
_entity_poly.pdbx_strand_id
1 'polypeptide(L)'
;MLNKTLCITNFLLIVLTLSCKPNKNTVIEVYETSASGHKLTQLSNFSKGGVVTEINLNLEDELQTITGFGGAFTESSAHLLNQMSSEKKDQIINAYFSNEGAAYSLTRTHMNSCDFSLSHYSYAEVEGDTELKYFSIEHDRNDLIPMIKAAQSASKDGFKLFASPWTASPWMKDNNS
;
A
#
# COMPACT_ATOMS: atom_id res chain seq x y z
N MET A 1 -18.60 -34.16 -60.89
CA MET A 1 -18.74 -32.75 -60.48
C MET A 1 -19.50 -32.71 -59.15
N LEU A 2 -18.88 -33.17 -58.11
CA LEU A 2 -19.44 -33.20 -56.76
C LEU A 2 -18.44 -32.53 -55.84
N ASN A 3 -18.89 -31.65 -54.96
CA ASN A 3 -18.17 -31.21 -53.73
C ASN A 3 -17.44 -29.86 -53.69
N LYS A 4 -17.63 -28.97 -54.60
CA LYS A 4 -17.21 -27.59 -54.33
C LYS A 4 -18.21 -26.80 -53.49
N THR A 5 -19.51 -27.07 -53.64
CA THR A 5 -20.59 -26.38 -52.91
C THR A 5 -20.69 -26.86 -51.44
N LEU A 6 -20.36 -28.13 -51.16
CA LEU A 6 -20.42 -28.72 -49.84
C LEU A 6 -19.24 -28.24 -48.95
N CYS A 7 -18.08 -27.96 -49.57
CA CYS A 7 -16.94 -27.40 -48.85
C CYS A 7 -17.15 -25.94 -48.40
N ILE A 8 -17.80 -25.15 -49.23
CA ILE A 8 -18.07 -23.72 -48.94
C ILE A 8 -19.11 -23.60 -47.81
N THR A 9 -20.14 -24.45 -47.79
CA THR A 9 -21.15 -24.47 -46.75
C THR A 9 -20.60 -24.89 -45.40
N ASN A 10 -19.70 -25.89 -45.36
CA ASN A 10 -19.07 -26.29 -44.13
C ASN A 10 -18.04 -25.25 -43.63
N PHE A 11 -17.34 -24.54 -44.51
CA PHE A 11 -16.43 -23.45 -44.09
C PHE A 11 -17.18 -22.25 -43.55
N LEU A 12 -18.35 -21.91 -44.08
CA LEU A 12 -19.22 -20.83 -43.61
C LEU A 12 -19.82 -21.17 -42.23
N LEU A 13 -20.15 -22.44 -41.96
CA LEU A 13 -20.69 -22.89 -40.69
C LEU A 13 -19.64 -22.86 -39.56
N ILE A 14 -18.37 -23.13 -39.87
CA ILE A 14 -17.25 -23.11 -38.90
C ILE A 14 -16.90 -21.67 -38.49
N VAL A 15 -17.03 -20.69 -39.38
CA VAL A 15 -16.76 -19.26 -39.08
C VAL A 15 -17.82 -18.66 -38.16
N LEU A 16 -19.08 -19.15 -38.21
CA LEU A 16 -20.15 -18.67 -37.33
C LEU A 16 -20.09 -19.16 -35.89
N THR A 17 -19.31 -20.22 -35.59
CA THR A 17 -19.20 -20.75 -34.22
C THR A 17 -18.09 -20.10 -33.41
N LEU A 18 -17.23 -19.28 -33.98
CA LEU A 18 -16.10 -18.64 -33.34
C LEU A 18 -16.39 -17.28 -32.68
N SER A 19 -17.64 -16.81 -32.68
CA SER A 19 -18.00 -15.48 -32.18
C SER A 19 -18.71 -15.46 -30.82
N CYS A 20 -18.67 -16.55 -30.05
CA CYS A 20 -19.04 -16.47 -28.64
C CYS A 20 -17.82 -16.10 -27.81
N LYS A 21 -17.60 -14.80 -27.57
CA LYS A 21 -16.79 -14.37 -26.43
C LYS A 21 -17.45 -14.91 -25.17
N PRO A 22 -16.72 -15.65 -24.32
CA PRO A 22 -17.28 -16.08 -23.04
C PRO A 22 -17.65 -14.82 -22.26
N ASN A 23 -18.91 -14.68 -21.91
CA ASN A 23 -19.37 -13.64 -21.00
C ASN A 23 -18.70 -13.93 -19.65
N LYS A 24 -17.60 -13.24 -19.33
CA LYS A 24 -16.99 -13.30 -18.01
C LYS A 24 -18.01 -12.73 -17.04
N ASN A 25 -18.73 -13.58 -16.34
CA ASN A 25 -19.55 -13.15 -15.22
C ASN A 25 -18.63 -12.47 -14.21
N THR A 26 -18.68 -11.15 -14.16
CA THR A 26 -17.95 -10.38 -13.16
C THR A 26 -18.64 -10.60 -11.83
N VAL A 27 -17.96 -11.24 -10.91
CA VAL A 27 -18.41 -11.35 -9.53
C VAL A 27 -18.08 -10.04 -8.83
N ILE A 28 -19.09 -9.40 -8.26
CA ILE A 28 -18.94 -8.16 -7.50
C ILE A 28 -19.11 -8.50 -6.04
N GLU A 29 -18.08 -8.21 -5.25
CA GLU A 29 -18.14 -8.26 -3.80
C GLU A 29 -18.22 -6.84 -3.25
N VAL A 30 -19.12 -6.62 -2.31
CA VAL A 30 -19.33 -5.32 -1.68
C VAL A 30 -18.99 -5.41 -0.20
N TYR A 31 -18.06 -4.57 0.23
CA TYR A 31 -17.69 -4.39 1.63
C TYR A 31 -18.03 -2.97 2.07
N GLU A 32 -18.75 -2.84 3.17
CA GLU A 32 -19.20 -1.55 3.69
C GLU A 32 -18.52 -1.23 5.03
N THR A 33 -18.06 0.00 5.13
CA THR A 33 -17.74 0.66 6.41
C THR A 33 -18.62 1.90 6.51
N SER A 34 -19.45 1.99 7.54
CA SER A 34 -20.42 3.07 7.69
C SER A 34 -20.56 3.55 9.14
N ALA A 35 -21.07 4.76 9.29
CA ALA A 35 -21.40 5.32 10.60
C ALA A 35 -22.49 4.53 11.34
N SER A 36 -23.28 3.73 10.62
CA SER A 36 -24.30 2.84 11.20
C SER A 36 -23.73 1.60 11.88
N GLY A 37 -22.42 1.40 11.83
CA GLY A 37 -21.72 0.35 12.59
C GLY A 37 -21.09 -0.75 11.75
N HIS A 38 -21.24 -0.76 10.43
CA HIS A 38 -20.54 -1.71 9.57
C HIS A 38 -19.03 -1.39 9.58
N LYS A 39 -18.19 -2.42 9.75
CA LYS A 39 -16.72 -2.33 9.76
C LYS A 39 -16.16 -3.37 8.80
N LEU A 40 -15.93 -2.99 7.54
CA LEU A 40 -15.54 -3.89 6.44
C LEU A 40 -16.49 -5.10 6.36
N THR A 41 -17.77 -4.86 6.54
CA THR A 41 -18.79 -5.92 6.52
C THR A 41 -19.11 -6.29 5.09
N GLN A 42 -18.94 -7.56 4.73
CA GLN A 42 -19.36 -8.05 3.42
C GLN A 42 -20.88 -8.07 3.33
N LEU A 43 -21.42 -7.41 2.31
CA LEU A 43 -22.86 -7.36 2.07
C LEU A 43 -23.24 -8.44 1.06
N SER A 44 -24.13 -9.36 1.47
CA SER A 44 -24.70 -10.36 0.58
C SER A 44 -25.86 -9.83 -0.25
N ASN A 45 -26.53 -8.79 0.24
CA ASN A 45 -27.63 -8.11 -0.44
C ASN A 45 -27.53 -6.60 -0.22
N PHE A 46 -27.67 -5.84 -1.29
CA PHE A 46 -27.79 -4.38 -1.22
C PHE A 46 -29.03 -3.98 -1.99
N SER A 47 -29.91 -3.23 -1.34
CA SER A 47 -31.15 -2.75 -1.95
C SER A 47 -30.89 -1.48 -2.76
N LYS A 48 -31.52 -1.40 -3.93
CA LYS A 48 -31.62 -0.13 -4.67
C LYS A 48 -32.60 0.78 -3.94
N GLY A 49 -32.09 1.85 -3.34
CA GLY A 49 -32.93 2.85 -2.68
C GLY A 49 -32.28 4.23 -2.72
N GLY A 50 -33.10 5.30 -2.83
CA GLY A 50 -32.62 6.67 -2.84
C GLY A 50 -32.02 7.14 -4.18
N VAL A 51 -31.17 8.18 -4.09
CA VAL A 51 -30.46 8.73 -5.26
C VAL A 51 -29.37 7.75 -5.69
N VAL A 52 -29.41 7.31 -6.93
CA VAL A 52 -28.40 6.41 -7.51
C VAL A 52 -27.30 7.25 -8.16
N THR A 53 -26.07 7.04 -7.73
CA THR A 53 -24.89 7.52 -8.46
C THR A 53 -24.40 6.39 -9.35
N GLU A 54 -24.36 6.62 -10.65
CA GLU A 54 -23.82 5.66 -11.60
C GLU A 54 -22.30 5.84 -11.73
N ILE A 55 -21.56 4.75 -11.59
CA ILE A 55 -20.11 4.70 -11.81
C ILE A 55 -19.84 3.73 -12.96
N ASN A 56 -19.28 4.27 -14.04
CA ASN A 56 -18.90 3.49 -15.21
C ASN A 56 -17.42 3.14 -15.14
N LEU A 57 -17.12 1.84 -15.10
CA LEU A 57 -15.75 1.32 -15.13
C LEU A 57 -15.45 0.86 -16.57
N ASN A 58 -14.49 1.50 -17.21
CA ASN A 58 -13.99 1.07 -18.52
C ASN A 58 -12.72 0.22 -18.31
N LEU A 59 -12.87 -1.09 -18.39
CA LEU A 59 -11.78 -2.03 -18.15
C LEU A 59 -10.79 -2.12 -19.32
N GLU A 60 -11.13 -1.55 -20.48
CA GLU A 60 -10.26 -1.53 -21.67
C GLU A 60 -9.31 -0.32 -21.68
N ASP A 61 -9.59 0.69 -20.86
CA ASP A 61 -8.75 1.89 -20.75
C ASP A 61 -7.74 1.74 -19.60
N GLU A 62 -6.65 1.06 -19.88
CA GLU A 62 -5.53 0.96 -18.93
C GLU A 62 -4.77 2.29 -18.86
N LEU A 63 -4.64 2.89 -17.67
CA LEU A 63 -3.94 4.15 -17.46
C LEU A 63 -2.53 3.90 -16.90
N GLN A 64 -2.36 4.02 -15.57
CA GLN A 64 -1.07 3.78 -14.92
C GLN A 64 -1.01 2.43 -14.24
N THR A 65 0.19 1.89 -14.13
CA THR A 65 0.44 0.71 -13.30
C THR A 65 0.63 1.13 -11.84
N ILE A 66 -0.19 0.60 -10.93
CA ILE A 66 -0.03 0.80 -9.49
C ILE A 66 1.10 -0.10 -9.01
N THR A 67 2.17 0.53 -8.48
CA THR A 67 3.36 -0.21 -8.02
C THR A 67 3.16 -0.88 -6.67
N GLY A 68 2.29 -0.31 -5.81
CA GLY A 68 2.00 -0.86 -4.49
C GLY A 68 1.23 0.12 -3.62
N PHE A 69 0.85 -0.37 -2.45
CA PHE A 69 0.20 0.40 -1.39
C PHE A 69 1.00 0.29 -0.10
N GLY A 70 0.87 1.30 0.76
CA GLY A 70 1.53 1.25 2.06
C GLY A 70 1.36 2.53 2.87
N GLY A 71 2.18 2.66 3.89
CA GLY A 71 2.14 3.78 4.83
C GLY A 71 3.53 4.21 5.27
N ALA A 72 3.58 5.18 6.17
CA ALA A 72 4.82 5.67 6.74
C ALA A 72 5.13 4.99 8.07
N PHE A 73 6.39 4.63 8.26
CA PHE A 73 6.95 4.37 9.59
C PHE A 73 7.24 5.71 10.26
N THR A 74 6.72 5.91 11.47
CA THR A 74 6.98 7.09 12.26
C THR A 74 7.48 6.71 13.65
N GLU A 75 8.29 7.57 14.27
CA GLU A 75 8.83 7.30 15.60
C GLU A 75 7.72 7.14 16.64
N SER A 76 6.70 8.02 16.62
CA SER A 76 5.57 7.93 17.55
C SER A 76 4.81 6.61 17.45
N SER A 77 4.59 6.10 16.23
CA SER A 77 3.94 4.81 16.03
C SER A 77 4.81 3.65 16.52
N ALA A 78 6.10 3.70 16.25
CA ALA A 78 7.06 2.70 16.69
C ALA A 78 7.17 2.67 18.22
N HIS A 79 7.23 3.84 18.87
CA HIS A 79 7.25 3.98 20.32
C HIS A 79 5.99 3.38 20.97
N LEU A 80 4.80 3.69 20.44
CA LEU A 80 3.56 3.10 20.91
C LEU A 80 3.53 1.58 20.78
N LEU A 81 3.98 1.05 19.66
CA LEU A 81 4.06 -0.41 19.45
C LEU A 81 4.99 -1.07 20.46
N ASN A 82 6.11 -0.42 20.82
CA ASN A 82 7.05 -0.94 21.80
C ASN A 82 6.51 -0.94 23.24
N GLN A 83 5.46 -0.16 23.53
CA GLN A 83 4.75 -0.17 24.81
C GLN A 83 3.66 -1.25 24.90
N MET A 84 3.31 -1.89 23.79
CA MET A 84 2.30 -2.94 23.76
C MET A 84 2.89 -4.29 24.13
N SER A 85 2.02 -5.27 24.47
CA SER A 85 2.48 -6.66 24.58
C SER A 85 2.98 -7.17 23.22
N SER A 86 3.88 -8.17 23.26
CA SER A 86 4.43 -8.79 22.04
C SER A 86 3.32 -9.29 21.12
N GLU A 87 2.28 -9.92 21.67
CA GLU A 87 1.16 -10.45 20.91
C GLU A 87 0.40 -9.35 20.15
N LYS A 88 0.17 -8.20 20.79
CA LYS A 88 -0.52 -7.07 20.13
C LYS A 88 0.35 -6.40 19.08
N LYS A 89 1.64 -6.25 19.38
CA LYS A 89 2.62 -5.75 18.40
C LYS A 89 2.64 -6.64 17.17
N ASP A 90 2.75 -7.95 17.34
CA ASP A 90 2.78 -8.91 16.24
C ASP A 90 1.47 -8.91 15.46
N GLN A 91 0.31 -8.81 16.13
CA GLN A 91 -0.98 -8.69 15.47
C GLN A 91 -1.05 -7.46 14.54
N ILE A 92 -0.58 -6.32 15.02
CA ILE A 92 -0.57 -5.07 14.23
C ILE A 92 0.39 -5.18 13.05
N ILE A 93 1.62 -5.63 13.29
CA ILE A 93 2.62 -5.79 12.23
C ILE A 93 2.14 -6.76 11.16
N ASN A 94 1.58 -7.91 11.56
CA ASN A 94 1.02 -8.88 10.62
C ASN A 94 -0.18 -8.33 9.85
N ALA A 95 -1.07 -7.58 10.50
CA ALA A 95 -2.23 -6.97 9.84
C ALA A 95 -1.83 -6.01 8.70
N TYR A 96 -0.69 -5.34 8.81
CA TYR A 96 -0.21 -4.44 7.76
C TYR A 96 0.71 -5.12 6.74
N PHE A 97 1.58 -6.05 7.16
CA PHE A 97 2.70 -6.50 6.35
C PHE A 97 2.63 -7.96 5.92
N SER A 98 1.85 -8.81 6.58
CA SER A 98 1.72 -10.20 6.14
C SER A 98 0.78 -10.33 4.93
N ASN A 99 0.90 -11.45 4.20
CA ASN A 99 0.05 -11.73 3.04
C ASN A 99 -1.41 -12.03 3.43
N GLU A 100 -1.69 -12.30 4.72
CA GLU A 100 -3.04 -12.46 5.26
C GLU A 100 -3.67 -11.13 5.70
N GLY A 101 -2.87 -10.06 5.72
CA GLY A 101 -3.30 -8.70 6.04
C GLY A 101 -3.36 -7.80 4.82
N ALA A 102 -2.97 -6.53 5.01
CA ALA A 102 -2.97 -5.52 3.94
C ALA A 102 -1.81 -5.68 2.94
N ALA A 103 -0.81 -6.52 3.24
CA ALA A 103 0.36 -6.82 2.42
C ALA A 103 1.04 -5.54 1.86
N TYR A 104 1.35 -4.59 2.73
CA TYR A 104 2.00 -3.34 2.32
C TYR A 104 3.30 -3.62 1.58
N SER A 105 3.41 -3.08 0.38
CA SER A 105 4.52 -3.29 -0.55
C SER A 105 5.33 -2.02 -0.85
N LEU A 106 4.84 -0.86 -0.41
CA LEU A 106 5.49 0.43 -0.59
C LEU A 106 5.41 1.24 0.69
N THR A 107 6.54 1.58 1.29
CA THR A 107 6.60 2.25 2.59
C THR A 107 7.56 3.43 2.57
N ARG A 108 7.40 4.32 3.54
CA ARG A 108 8.27 5.49 3.75
C ARG A 108 8.74 5.56 5.18
N THR A 109 9.93 6.11 5.39
CA THR A 109 10.38 6.62 6.69
C THR A 109 10.88 8.06 6.55
N HIS A 110 10.94 8.78 7.65
CA HIS A 110 11.55 10.11 7.69
C HIS A 110 13.07 10.01 7.90
N MET A 111 13.82 11.02 7.46
CA MET A 111 15.18 11.30 7.87
C MET A 111 15.15 12.58 8.72
N ASN A 112 15.86 12.60 9.84
CA ASN A 112 15.74 13.57 10.91
C ASN A 112 14.33 13.52 11.56
N SER A 113 14.08 14.36 12.55
CA SER A 113 12.75 14.45 13.17
C SER A 113 11.69 14.96 12.20
N CYS A 114 10.46 14.52 12.43
CA CYS A 114 9.27 14.96 11.72
C CYS A 114 8.18 15.36 12.73
N ASP A 115 7.02 15.77 12.25
CA ASP A 115 5.85 16.11 13.07
C ASP A 115 5.28 14.92 13.89
N PHE A 116 5.69 13.69 13.58
CA PHE A 116 5.39 12.47 14.32
C PHE A 116 6.62 11.90 15.06
N SER A 117 7.59 12.75 15.41
CA SER A 117 8.70 12.39 16.27
C SER A 117 8.41 12.77 17.72
N LEU A 118 9.04 12.09 18.67
CA LEU A 118 8.89 12.34 20.11
C LEU A 118 9.62 13.61 20.55
N SER A 119 10.67 13.98 19.83
CA SER A 119 11.46 15.20 20.05
C SER A 119 12.10 15.67 18.74
N HIS A 120 12.65 16.86 18.78
CA HIS A 120 13.51 17.33 17.69
C HIS A 120 14.87 16.66 17.76
N TYR A 121 15.34 16.15 16.62
CA TYR A 121 16.68 15.60 16.45
C TYR A 121 17.11 15.68 14.98
N SER A 122 18.39 15.57 14.77
CA SER A 122 19.01 15.51 13.45
C SER A 122 20.09 14.42 13.43
N TYR A 123 20.29 13.80 12.28
CA TYR A 123 21.42 12.87 12.08
C TYR A 123 22.76 13.60 11.91
N ALA A 124 22.74 14.89 11.61
CA ALA A 124 23.92 15.75 11.47
C ALA A 124 23.78 16.98 12.38
N GLU A 125 23.96 16.77 13.69
CA GLU A 125 23.76 17.82 14.71
C GLU A 125 24.94 18.76 14.86
N VAL A 126 26.15 18.34 14.47
CA VAL A 126 27.36 19.13 14.66
C VAL A 126 27.47 20.20 13.59
N GLU A 127 27.47 21.45 14.03
CA GLU A 127 27.61 22.61 13.14
C GLU A 127 28.92 22.57 12.33
N GLY A 128 28.81 22.79 11.03
CA GLY A 128 29.94 22.80 10.12
C GLY A 128 30.51 21.43 9.75
N ASP A 129 29.88 20.33 10.17
CA ASP A 129 30.30 18.97 9.79
C ASP A 129 29.86 18.61 8.37
N THR A 130 30.43 19.29 7.38
CA THR A 130 30.12 19.09 5.95
C THR A 130 30.61 17.74 5.42
N GLU A 131 31.55 17.10 6.11
CA GLU A 131 32.06 15.77 5.75
C GLU A 131 31.33 14.63 6.47
N LEU A 132 30.29 14.95 7.25
CA LEU A 132 29.43 13.98 7.98
C LEU A 132 30.23 13.02 8.91
N LYS A 133 31.30 13.52 9.53
CA LYS A 133 32.13 12.72 10.47
C LYS A 133 31.35 12.30 11.72
N TYR A 134 30.39 13.13 12.11
CA TYR A 134 29.55 12.91 13.31
C TYR A 134 28.13 12.51 12.96
N PHE A 135 27.87 12.14 11.70
CA PHE A 135 26.56 11.64 11.28
C PHE A 135 26.18 10.39 12.09
N SER A 136 24.97 10.39 12.65
CA SER A 136 24.50 9.29 13.47
C SER A 136 22.99 9.06 13.31
N ILE A 137 22.60 7.80 13.13
CA ILE A 137 21.21 7.33 13.19
C ILE A 137 20.88 6.65 14.52
N GLU A 138 21.68 6.90 15.55
CA GLU A 138 21.56 6.19 16.84
C GLU A 138 20.19 6.43 17.48
N HIS A 139 19.59 7.60 17.27
CA HIS A 139 18.24 7.92 17.76
C HIS A 139 17.19 6.90 17.29
N ASP A 140 17.24 6.50 16.03
CA ASP A 140 16.23 5.62 15.42
C ASP A 140 16.39 4.16 15.86
N ARG A 141 17.48 3.79 16.50
CA ARG A 141 17.73 2.41 16.94
C ARG A 141 16.82 1.97 18.08
N ASN A 142 16.26 2.90 18.80
CA ASN A 142 15.40 2.60 19.94
C ASN A 142 14.01 2.09 19.51
N ASP A 143 13.38 2.75 18.55
CA ASP A 143 12.01 2.49 18.19
C ASP A 143 11.83 2.22 16.68
N LEU A 144 12.27 3.15 15.83
CA LEU A 144 11.94 3.16 14.40
C LEU A 144 12.57 1.97 13.64
N ILE A 145 13.87 1.74 13.80
CA ILE A 145 14.57 0.63 13.14
C ILE A 145 14.04 -0.74 13.59
N PRO A 146 13.78 -1.01 14.88
CA PRO A 146 13.14 -2.25 15.32
C PRO A 146 11.76 -2.48 14.70
N MET A 147 10.94 -1.43 14.56
CA MET A 147 9.63 -1.54 13.88
C MET A 147 9.79 -1.92 12.40
N ILE A 148 10.69 -1.26 11.69
CA ILE A 148 10.98 -1.56 10.27
C ILE A 148 11.45 -3.02 10.11
N LYS A 149 12.34 -3.49 11.00
CA LYS A 149 12.82 -4.88 10.97
C LYS A 149 11.72 -5.89 11.28
N ALA A 150 10.82 -5.59 12.21
CA ALA A 150 9.67 -6.44 12.49
C ALA A 150 8.74 -6.53 11.27
N ALA A 151 8.47 -5.41 10.60
CA ALA A 151 7.71 -5.37 9.36
C ALA A 151 8.37 -6.18 8.23
N GLN A 152 9.70 -6.07 8.06
CA GLN A 152 10.46 -6.87 7.10
C GLN A 152 10.35 -8.37 7.37
N SER A 153 10.37 -8.76 8.64
CA SER A 153 10.24 -10.17 9.02
C SER A 153 8.83 -10.73 8.77
N ALA A 154 7.80 -9.90 8.89
CA ALA A 154 6.41 -10.29 8.65
C ALA A 154 6.04 -10.31 7.16
N SER A 155 6.71 -9.53 6.34
CA SER A 155 6.46 -9.41 4.90
C SER A 155 7.16 -10.52 4.13
N LYS A 156 6.39 -11.45 3.56
CA LYS A 156 6.93 -12.59 2.79
C LYS A 156 7.59 -12.15 1.49
N ASP A 157 6.96 -11.20 0.80
CA ASP A 157 7.40 -10.74 -0.52
C ASP A 157 8.27 -9.47 -0.45
N GLY A 158 8.50 -8.98 0.78
CA GLY A 158 9.20 -7.74 1.04
C GLY A 158 8.40 -6.49 0.67
N PHE A 159 8.97 -5.34 0.91
CA PHE A 159 8.42 -4.04 0.51
C PHE A 159 9.54 -3.09 0.11
N LYS A 160 9.20 -2.10 -0.71
CA LYS A 160 10.11 -0.99 -1.02
C LYS A 160 10.00 0.05 0.08
N LEU A 161 11.15 0.46 0.60
CA LEU A 161 11.26 1.52 1.60
C LEU A 161 12.03 2.68 1.00
N PHE A 162 11.50 3.89 1.09
CA PHE A 162 12.24 5.10 0.81
C PHE A 162 12.30 6.00 2.05
N ALA A 163 13.40 6.70 2.21
CA ALA A 163 13.61 7.66 3.27
C ALA A 163 13.46 9.08 2.70
N SER A 164 12.69 9.90 3.41
CA SER A 164 12.37 11.27 2.99
C SER A 164 12.96 12.27 3.99
N PRO A 165 13.86 13.18 3.58
CA PRO A 165 14.31 14.23 4.47
C PRO A 165 13.13 15.14 4.82
N TRP A 166 12.90 15.34 6.13
CA TRP A 166 11.78 16.15 6.60
C TRP A 166 12.20 17.61 6.76
N THR A 167 13.35 17.80 7.37
CA THR A 167 13.94 19.13 7.53
C THR A 167 15.46 19.01 7.55
N ALA A 168 16.16 20.08 7.15
CA ALA A 168 17.60 20.18 7.33
C ALA A 168 17.95 20.37 8.82
N SER A 169 19.18 20.06 9.19
CA SER A 169 19.68 20.35 10.53
C SER A 169 19.59 21.84 10.84
N PRO A 170 19.30 22.25 12.09
CA PRO A 170 19.14 23.67 12.44
C PRO A 170 20.25 24.58 11.94
N TRP A 171 21.51 24.16 12.09
CA TRP A 171 22.69 24.93 11.67
C TRP A 171 22.80 25.16 10.15
N MET A 172 22.04 24.42 9.33
CA MET A 172 21.98 24.58 7.88
C MET A 172 20.89 25.57 7.44
N LYS A 173 20.16 26.14 8.38
CA LYS A 173 19.00 27.02 8.11
C LYS A 173 19.23 28.41 8.68
N ASP A 174 18.75 29.45 7.98
CA ASP A 174 18.90 30.85 8.41
C ASP A 174 18.23 31.16 9.74
N ASN A 175 17.18 30.41 10.09
CA ASN A 175 16.43 30.58 11.32
C ASN A 175 16.91 29.68 12.49
N ASN A 176 17.91 28.86 12.28
CA ASN A 176 18.44 27.91 13.27
C ASN A 176 17.37 27.04 13.97
N SER A 177 16.33 26.66 13.28
CA SER A 177 15.18 25.94 13.83
C SER A 177 14.73 24.76 12.95
#